data_f03c6e1b03c114035b2557a50704fbf8
#
_entry.id   f03c6e1b03c114035b2557a50704fbf8
#
_cell.length_a   1.000
_cell.length_b   1.000
_cell.length_c   1.000
_cell.angle_alpha   90.00
_cell.angle_beta   90.00
_cell.angle_gamma   90.00
#
_symmetry.space_group_name_H-M   'P 1'
#
loop_
_entity.id
_entity.type
_entity.pdbx_description
1 polymer ?
#
loop_
_entity_poly.entity_id
_entity_poly.type
_entity_poly.pdbx_seq_one_letter_code
_entity_poly.pdbx_strand_id
1 'polypeptide(L)'
;MNNQNDLMLSSTSIEGTKVHNHQDEKLGVIKDLMIDVDSGRIVYAVLSVSEGFLNLDSKYFAIPWQAIQFDTKNEIARIDVNEEKLENSPGFDKDDWPSQAQRDFVDEVYSYYGYESYYDTRATL
;
A
#
# COMPACT_ATOMS: atom_id res chain seq x y z
N MET A 1 7.09 -20.54 -19.60
CA MET A 1 6.75 -19.50 -18.76
C MET A 1 7.05 -19.78 -17.31
N ASN A 2 7.55 -18.87 -16.69
CA ASN A 2 7.94 -19.09 -15.33
C ASN A 2 6.73 -19.15 -14.41
N ASN A 3 6.94 -19.55 -13.20
CA ASN A 3 5.89 -19.79 -12.25
C ASN A 3 5.88 -18.77 -11.14
N GLN A 4 6.33 -17.56 -11.46
CA GLN A 4 6.40 -16.52 -10.44
C GLN A 4 5.04 -16.15 -9.90
N ASN A 5 3.98 -16.42 -10.69
CA ASN A 5 2.63 -16.12 -10.26
C ASN A 5 2.12 -17.08 -9.18
N ASP A 6 2.87 -18.13 -8.91
CA ASP A 6 2.48 -19.10 -7.88
C ASP A 6 2.99 -18.74 -6.49
N LEU A 7 3.66 -17.60 -6.38
CA LEU A 7 4.20 -17.19 -5.09
C LEU A 7 3.11 -16.80 -4.13
N MET A 8 3.16 -17.36 -2.94
CA MET A 8 2.27 -17.00 -1.85
C MET A 8 3.09 -16.60 -0.66
N LEU A 9 2.69 -15.52 -0.01
CA LEU A 9 3.37 -15.03 1.19
C LEU A 9 2.34 -14.91 2.31
N SER A 10 2.76 -15.22 3.52
CA SER A 10 1.90 -15.00 4.68
C SER A 10 1.78 -13.51 4.96
N SER A 11 0.69 -13.10 5.58
CA SER A 11 0.51 -11.69 5.93
C SER A 11 1.62 -11.20 6.86
N THR A 12 2.08 -12.05 7.76
CA THR A 12 3.15 -11.67 8.69
C THR A 12 4.48 -11.51 7.98
N SER A 13 4.68 -12.23 6.87
CA SER A 13 5.88 -12.02 6.05
C SER A 13 5.84 -10.72 5.29
N ILE A 14 4.64 -10.30 4.89
CA ILE A 14 4.47 -9.05 4.15
C ILE A 14 4.65 -7.86 5.08
N GLU A 15 4.10 -7.93 6.28
CA GLU A 15 4.28 -6.86 7.27
C GLU A 15 5.74 -6.76 7.65
N GLY A 16 6.22 -5.54 7.70
CA GLY A 16 7.64 -5.30 7.98
C GLY A 16 8.50 -5.28 6.74
N THR A 17 7.93 -5.62 5.57
CA THR A 17 8.69 -5.58 4.32
C THR A 17 9.09 -4.14 4.01
N LYS A 18 10.35 -3.94 3.69
CA LYS A 18 10.86 -2.62 3.31
C LYS A 18 10.33 -2.24 1.94
N VAL A 19 9.98 -0.96 1.81
CA VAL A 19 9.41 -0.44 0.57
C VAL A 19 10.35 0.60 -0.01
N HIS A 20 10.73 0.41 -1.27
CA HIS A 20 11.56 1.34 -2.02
C HIS A 20 10.78 1.81 -3.24
N ASN A 21 11.21 2.92 -3.82
CA ASN A 21 10.68 3.28 -5.13
C ASN A 21 11.58 2.71 -6.23
N HIS A 22 11.32 3.07 -7.48
CA HIS A 22 12.09 2.52 -8.60
C HIS A 22 13.48 3.15 -8.71
N GLN A 23 13.74 4.25 -8.02
CA GLN A 23 15.07 4.84 -7.92
C GLN A 23 15.82 4.29 -6.71
N ASP A 24 15.27 3.27 -6.07
CA ASP A 24 15.86 2.60 -4.93
C ASP A 24 15.95 3.49 -3.68
N GLU A 25 15.13 4.52 -3.62
CA GLU A 25 15.00 5.32 -2.41
C GLU A 25 14.14 4.57 -1.41
N LYS A 26 14.57 4.57 -0.15
CA LYS A 26 13.82 3.91 0.93
C LYS A 26 12.66 4.79 1.34
N LEU A 27 11.44 4.25 1.22
CA LEU A 27 10.25 5.00 1.57
C LEU A 27 9.72 4.63 2.95
N GLY A 28 9.85 3.38 3.35
CA GLY A 28 9.35 2.95 4.64
C GLY A 28 9.18 1.45 4.69
N VAL A 29 8.21 1.01 5.51
CA VAL A 29 7.89 -0.42 5.64
C VAL A 29 6.39 -0.61 5.60
N ILE A 30 5.96 -1.79 5.18
CA ILE A 30 4.54 -2.15 5.22
C ILE A 30 4.17 -2.43 6.67
N LYS A 31 3.24 -1.66 7.19
CA LYS A 31 2.80 -1.77 8.58
C LYS A 31 1.63 -2.73 8.72
N ASP A 32 0.72 -2.73 7.74
CA ASP A 32 -0.50 -3.52 7.87
C ASP A 32 -1.13 -3.67 6.49
N LEU A 33 -2.12 -4.54 6.41
CA LEU A 33 -2.90 -4.78 5.20
C LEU A 33 -4.37 -4.60 5.54
N MET A 34 -5.09 -3.90 4.67
CA MET A 34 -6.53 -3.70 4.86
C MET A 34 -7.27 -4.62 3.92
N ILE A 35 -8.02 -5.53 4.50
CA ILE A 35 -8.66 -6.63 3.78
C ILE A 35 -10.17 -6.43 3.78
N ASP A 36 -10.76 -6.55 2.58
CA ASP A 36 -12.21 -6.56 2.43
C ASP A 36 -12.69 -7.95 2.82
N VAL A 37 -13.30 -8.05 3.98
CA VAL A 37 -13.69 -9.38 4.52
C VAL A 37 -14.79 -10.04 3.70
N ASP A 38 -15.57 -9.26 2.95
CA ASP A 38 -16.64 -9.83 2.13
C ASP A 38 -16.10 -10.52 0.89
N SER A 39 -15.09 -9.92 0.25
CA SER A 39 -14.51 -10.49 -0.97
C SER A 39 -13.24 -11.29 -0.69
N GLY A 40 -12.61 -11.09 0.46
CA GLY A 40 -11.33 -11.69 0.76
C GLY A 40 -10.15 -11.03 0.09
N ARG A 41 -10.34 -9.86 -0.52
CA ARG A 41 -9.28 -9.18 -1.27
C ARG A 41 -8.56 -8.19 -0.38
N ILE A 42 -7.25 -8.05 -0.62
CA ILE A 42 -6.46 -6.99 -0.01
C ILE A 42 -6.75 -5.71 -0.79
N VAL A 43 -7.20 -4.67 -0.10
CA VAL A 43 -7.59 -3.42 -0.73
C VAL A 43 -6.40 -2.48 -0.83
N TYR A 44 -5.72 -2.25 0.29
CA TYR A 44 -4.52 -1.41 0.30
C TYR A 44 -3.59 -1.86 1.41
N ALA A 45 -2.33 -1.50 1.26
CA ALA A 45 -1.33 -1.68 2.31
C ALA A 45 -1.15 -0.36 3.04
N VAL A 46 -0.85 -0.46 4.33
CA VAL A 46 -0.55 0.70 5.16
C VAL A 46 0.96 0.84 5.24
N LEU A 47 1.46 1.98 4.79
CA LEU A 47 2.89 2.26 4.76
C LEU A 47 3.26 3.16 5.94
N SER A 48 4.25 2.72 6.71
CA SER A 48 4.89 3.55 7.73
C SER A 48 6.15 4.13 7.12
N VAL A 49 6.24 5.45 7.04
CA VAL A 49 7.38 6.08 6.38
C VAL A 49 8.64 5.99 7.23
N SER A 50 9.78 6.05 6.55
CA SER A 50 11.08 5.96 7.21
C SER A 50 11.28 7.15 8.14
N GLU A 51 11.99 6.90 9.22
CA GLU A 51 12.33 7.93 10.19
C GLU A 51 13.09 9.05 9.50
N GLY A 52 12.71 10.28 9.79
CA GLY A 52 13.36 11.45 9.20
C GLY A 52 12.86 11.81 7.83
N PHE A 53 11.94 11.04 7.27
CA PHE A 53 11.42 11.25 5.91
C PHE A 53 10.38 12.37 5.96
N LEU A 54 10.75 13.55 5.49
CA LEU A 54 9.84 14.69 5.30
C LEU A 54 8.96 15.02 6.51
N ASN A 55 9.37 14.67 7.72
CA ASN A 55 8.59 14.91 8.94
C ASN A 55 7.22 14.24 8.90
N LEU A 56 7.11 13.10 8.24
CA LEU A 56 5.84 12.39 8.08
C LEU A 56 5.68 11.22 9.04
N ASP A 57 6.52 11.13 10.04
CA ASP A 57 6.54 9.98 10.95
C ASP A 57 5.32 9.87 11.84
N SER A 58 4.44 10.89 11.86
CA SER A 58 3.17 10.81 12.59
C SER A 58 2.04 10.23 11.75
N LYS A 59 2.30 9.93 10.48
CA LYS A 59 1.25 9.49 9.55
C LYS A 59 1.55 8.14 8.95
N TYR A 60 0.49 7.44 8.60
CA TYR A 60 0.53 6.27 7.74
C TYR A 60 -0.07 6.65 6.38
N PHE A 61 0.39 5.98 5.34
CA PHE A 61 -0.11 6.22 3.99
C PHE A 61 -0.72 4.95 3.44
N ALA A 62 -1.76 5.10 2.63
CA ALA A 62 -2.46 3.97 2.03
C ALA A 62 -1.98 3.80 0.59
N ILE A 63 -1.57 2.59 0.26
CA ILE A 63 -1.06 2.26 -1.08
C ILE A 63 -1.96 1.19 -1.66
N PRO A 64 -2.61 1.42 -2.82
CA PRO A 64 -3.42 0.37 -3.44
C PRO A 64 -2.61 -0.91 -3.58
N TRP A 65 -3.22 -2.03 -3.25
CA TRP A 65 -2.49 -3.29 -3.30
C TRP A 65 -1.83 -3.53 -4.66
N GLN A 66 -2.54 -3.21 -5.74
CA GLN A 66 -2.03 -3.46 -7.09
C GLN A 66 -0.87 -2.54 -7.48
N ALA A 67 -0.62 -1.49 -6.72
CA ALA A 67 0.51 -0.60 -6.98
C ALA A 67 1.82 -1.15 -6.43
N ILE A 68 1.76 -2.23 -5.67
CA ILE A 68 2.92 -2.78 -4.98
C ILE A 68 3.45 -3.95 -5.79
N GLN A 69 4.74 -3.93 -6.06
CA GLN A 69 5.44 -5.01 -6.75
C GLN A 69 6.44 -5.63 -5.77
N PHE A 70 6.39 -6.94 -5.61
CA PHE A 70 7.31 -7.61 -4.70
C PHE A 70 8.54 -8.06 -5.46
N ASP A 71 9.68 -7.59 -4.96
CA ASP A 71 11.00 -7.99 -5.46
C ASP A 71 11.49 -9.09 -4.52
N THR A 72 11.14 -10.31 -4.84
CA THR A 72 11.43 -11.44 -3.96
C THR A 72 12.91 -11.75 -3.90
N LYS A 73 13.64 -11.39 -4.94
CA LYS A 73 15.09 -11.60 -4.98
C LYS A 73 15.78 -10.76 -3.92
N ASN A 74 15.35 -9.51 -3.77
CA ASN A 74 15.93 -8.58 -2.81
C ASN A 74 15.13 -8.47 -1.52
N GLU A 75 14.01 -9.18 -1.44
CA GLU A 75 13.13 -9.22 -0.26
C GLU A 75 12.61 -7.85 0.13
N ILE A 76 12.24 -7.05 -0.87
CA ILE A 76 11.66 -5.73 -0.67
C ILE A 76 10.43 -5.60 -1.55
N ALA A 77 9.64 -4.57 -1.28
CA ALA A 77 8.52 -4.18 -2.15
C ALA A 77 8.88 -2.86 -2.82
N ARG A 78 8.32 -2.64 -4.01
CA ARG A 78 8.57 -1.40 -4.75
C ARG A 78 7.25 -0.77 -5.15
N ILE A 79 7.23 0.56 -5.10
CA ILE A 79 6.11 1.34 -5.60
C ILE A 79 6.67 2.46 -6.48
N ASP A 80 5.90 2.84 -7.49
CA ASP A 80 6.36 3.84 -8.47
C ASP A 80 5.92 5.24 -8.04
N VAL A 81 6.57 5.76 -7.00
CA VAL A 81 6.30 7.11 -6.50
C VAL A 81 7.61 7.74 -6.08
N ASN A 82 7.67 9.08 -6.15
CA ASN A 82 8.76 9.80 -5.53
C ASN A 82 8.30 10.30 -4.17
N GLU A 83 9.21 10.94 -3.44
CA GLU A 83 8.90 11.44 -2.11
C GLU A 83 7.77 12.45 -2.12
N GLU A 84 7.76 13.35 -3.10
CA GLU A 84 6.76 14.38 -3.18
C GLU A 84 5.37 13.79 -3.42
N LYS A 85 5.28 12.81 -4.31
CA LYS A 85 4.01 12.17 -4.59
C LYS A 85 3.50 11.42 -3.36
N LEU A 86 4.39 10.77 -2.63
CA LEU A 86 4.00 10.08 -1.41
C LEU A 86 3.54 11.07 -0.35
N GLU A 87 4.27 12.16 -0.19
CA GLU A 87 3.96 13.19 0.81
C GLU A 87 2.54 13.73 0.64
N ASN A 88 2.11 13.89 -0.59
CA ASN A 88 0.80 14.45 -0.92
C ASN A 88 -0.29 13.40 -1.07
N SER A 89 0.03 12.14 -0.85
CA SER A 89 -0.93 11.06 -1.03
C SER A 89 -1.88 10.93 0.15
N PRO A 90 -3.03 10.27 -0.04
CA PRO A 90 -3.96 10.05 1.06
C PRO A 90 -3.35 9.21 2.17
N GLY A 91 -3.54 9.67 3.38
CA GLY A 91 -3.05 8.98 4.56
C GLY A 91 -3.91 9.31 5.76
N PHE A 92 -3.46 8.87 6.92
CA PHE A 92 -4.19 9.14 8.17
C PHE A 92 -3.19 9.16 9.32
N ASP A 93 -3.60 9.79 10.41
CA ASP A 93 -2.76 9.84 11.60
C ASP A 93 -2.67 8.46 12.23
N LYS A 94 -1.54 8.16 12.85
CA LYS A 94 -1.31 6.85 13.46
C LYS A 94 -2.34 6.53 14.54
N ASP A 95 -2.91 7.55 15.14
CA ASP A 95 -3.89 7.37 16.21
C ASP A 95 -5.33 7.50 15.72
N ASP A 96 -5.54 7.64 14.42
CA ASP A 96 -6.88 7.87 13.87
C ASP A 96 -7.08 7.05 12.60
N TRP A 97 -7.13 5.75 12.78
CA TRP A 97 -7.30 4.81 11.66
C TRP A 97 -8.70 4.91 11.07
N PRO A 98 -8.84 4.77 9.75
CA PRO A 98 -10.16 4.74 9.13
C PRO A 98 -10.97 3.58 9.68
N SER A 99 -12.11 3.88 10.27
CA SER A 99 -12.96 2.85 10.86
C SER A 99 -14.36 2.84 10.27
N GLN A 100 -14.79 3.98 9.74
CA GLN A 100 -16.09 4.12 9.11
C GLN A 100 -15.92 4.94 7.86
N ALA A 101 -16.94 4.90 6.99
CA ALA A 101 -16.89 5.65 5.74
C ALA A 101 -15.63 5.34 4.93
N GLN A 102 -15.18 4.10 5.00
CA GLN A 102 -13.96 3.67 4.31
C GLN A 102 -14.09 3.81 2.79
N ARG A 103 -15.31 3.74 2.29
CA ARG A 103 -15.54 3.79 0.84
C ARG A 103 -14.96 5.06 0.23
N ASP A 104 -15.23 6.20 0.85
CA ASP A 104 -14.72 7.47 0.32
C ASP A 104 -13.21 7.53 0.39
N PHE A 105 -12.62 7.04 1.48
CA PHE A 105 -11.18 7.02 1.63
C PHE A 105 -10.54 6.09 0.59
N VAL A 106 -11.11 4.92 0.38
CA VAL A 106 -10.59 3.97 -0.60
C VAL A 106 -10.67 4.56 -2.01
N ASP A 107 -11.80 5.21 -2.35
CA ASP A 107 -11.94 5.86 -3.65
C ASP A 107 -10.88 6.93 -3.83
N GLU A 108 -10.61 7.72 -2.80
CA GLU A 108 -9.58 8.75 -2.85
C GLU A 108 -8.20 8.15 -3.08
N VAL A 109 -7.88 7.07 -2.38
CA VAL A 109 -6.60 6.39 -2.52
C VAL A 109 -6.41 5.87 -3.93
N TYR A 110 -7.40 5.16 -4.45
CA TYR A 110 -7.29 4.57 -5.78
C TYR A 110 -7.21 5.64 -6.87
N SER A 111 -8.03 6.68 -6.74
CA SER A 111 -8.01 7.79 -7.68
C SER A 111 -6.67 8.50 -7.71
N TYR A 112 -6.09 8.71 -6.54
CA TYR A 112 -4.80 9.38 -6.45
C TYR A 112 -3.72 8.65 -7.24
N TYR A 113 -3.75 7.32 -7.19
CA TYR A 113 -2.76 6.48 -7.88
C TYR A 113 -3.17 6.13 -9.31
N GLY A 114 -4.32 6.64 -9.77
CA GLY A 114 -4.73 6.44 -11.16
C GLY A 114 -5.40 5.11 -11.44
N TYR A 115 -5.95 4.48 -10.43
CA TYR A 115 -6.62 3.20 -10.58
C TYR A 115 -8.13 3.37 -10.58
N GLU A 116 -8.80 2.44 -11.26
CA GLU A 116 -10.24 2.35 -11.23
C GLU A 116 -10.72 2.08 -9.79
N SER A 117 -11.92 2.55 -9.46
CA SER A 117 -12.46 2.36 -8.11
C SER A 117 -12.42 0.89 -7.70
N TYR A 118 -11.94 0.62 -6.51
CA TYR A 118 -11.91 -0.74 -5.98
C TYR A 118 -13.32 -1.36 -6.01
N TYR A 119 -14.33 -0.57 -5.66
CA TYR A 119 -15.69 -1.09 -5.55
C TYR A 119 -16.28 -1.48 -6.89
N ASP A 120 -15.88 -0.80 -7.96
CA ASP A 120 -16.30 -1.18 -9.31
C ASP A 120 -15.64 -2.49 -9.73
N THR A 121 -14.35 -2.67 -9.44
CA THR A 121 -13.66 -3.92 -9.78
C THR A 121 -14.16 -5.07 -8.92
N ARG A 122 -14.52 -4.81 -7.65
CA ARG A 122 -15.09 -5.82 -6.80
C ARG A 122 -16.40 -6.34 -7.34
N ALA A 123 -17.22 -5.43 -7.89
CA ALA A 123 -18.54 -5.79 -8.38
C ALA A 123 -18.48 -6.69 -9.61
N THR A 124 -17.35 -6.76 -10.30
CA THR A 124 -17.21 -7.60 -11.49
C THR A 124 -16.75 -9.01 -11.19
N LEU A 125 -16.53 -9.34 -9.96
CA LEU A 125 -16.12 -10.69 -9.56
C LEU A 125 -17.32 -11.66 -9.48
#